data_f450b945615aceff40f52b628efddd99
#
_entry.id   f450b945615aceff40f52b628efddd99
#
_cell.length_a   1.000
_cell.length_b   1.000
_cell.length_c   1.000
_cell.angle_alpha   90.00
_cell.angle_beta   90.00
_cell.angle_gamma   90.00
#
_symmetry.space_group_name_H-M   'P 1'
#
loop_
_entity.id
_entity.type
_entity.pdbx_description
1 polymer ?
#
loop_
_entity_poly.entity_id
_entity_poly.type
_entity_poly.pdbx_seq_one_letter_code
_entity_poly.pdbx_strand_id
1 'polypeptide(L)'
;MRERAAQATREGILRAATKVFAQHGFDGGRVERISSAAKSHDRMIYYYFGSKEGLFIAVLEEQYRRFNEAESAQLLQPGHPDEALTAVIRFMWQYYQKHPEFITLLNTENLHRGKHIGKSLRARDYSSPALAVLSGVLQSGVQQGLFRGDVSARDVYLMIAALAYFYLSNRFTLSAFLGEAIDTPQALQHWEGFVIDAVRRTVAR
;
A
#
# COMPACT_ATOMS: atom_id res chain seq x y z
N MET A 1 -15.23 6.03 -29.78
CA MET A 1 -16.02 4.96 -29.15
C MET A 1 -15.21 3.67 -28.95
N ARG A 2 -14.52 3.12 -29.97
CA ARG A 2 -13.72 1.87 -29.83
C ARG A 2 -12.63 1.93 -28.78
N GLU A 3 -11.90 3.02 -28.69
CA GLU A 3 -10.79 3.22 -27.76
C GLU A 3 -11.26 3.25 -26.29
N ARG A 4 -12.38 3.94 -26.01
CA ARG A 4 -13.01 3.95 -24.67
C ARG A 4 -13.49 2.56 -24.24
N ALA A 5 -14.05 1.77 -25.18
CA ALA A 5 -14.49 0.40 -24.91
C ALA A 5 -13.29 -0.52 -24.62
N ALA A 6 -12.19 -0.38 -25.34
CA ALA A 6 -10.96 -1.13 -25.14
C ALA A 6 -10.35 -0.79 -23.74
N GLN A 7 -10.29 0.49 -23.39
CA GLN A 7 -9.81 0.93 -22.08
C GLN A 7 -10.68 0.39 -20.95
N ALA A 8 -12.00 0.47 -21.07
CA ALA A 8 -12.94 -0.07 -20.07
C ALA A 8 -12.77 -1.59 -19.89
N THR A 9 -12.53 -2.33 -20.97
CA THR A 9 -12.26 -3.78 -20.92
C THR A 9 -10.95 -4.06 -20.17
N ARG A 10 -9.87 -3.35 -20.51
CA ARG A 10 -8.56 -3.48 -19.85
C ARG A 10 -8.67 -3.22 -18.34
N GLU A 11 -9.34 -2.15 -17.95
CA GLU A 11 -9.58 -1.81 -16.55
C GLU A 11 -10.47 -2.82 -15.83
N GLY A 12 -11.48 -3.36 -16.51
CA GLY A 12 -12.33 -4.44 -16.00
C GLY A 12 -11.52 -5.69 -15.66
N ILE A 13 -10.62 -6.10 -16.57
CA ILE A 13 -9.71 -7.23 -16.36
C ILE A 13 -8.77 -6.94 -15.17
N LEU A 14 -8.20 -5.76 -15.11
CA LEU A 14 -7.27 -5.37 -14.03
C LEU A 14 -7.96 -5.41 -12.66
N ARG A 15 -9.18 -4.88 -12.53
CA ARG A 15 -9.98 -4.96 -11.30
C ARG A 15 -10.31 -6.40 -10.89
N ALA A 16 -10.69 -7.24 -11.85
CA ALA A 16 -10.97 -8.65 -11.60
C ALA A 16 -9.71 -9.41 -11.16
N ALA A 17 -8.58 -9.15 -11.83
CA ALA A 17 -7.29 -9.74 -11.52
C ALA A 17 -6.83 -9.35 -10.11
N THR A 18 -6.98 -8.09 -9.71
CA THR A 18 -6.67 -7.62 -8.35
C THR A 18 -7.39 -8.48 -7.30
N LYS A 19 -8.69 -8.70 -7.45
CA LYS A 19 -9.48 -9.52 -6.51
C LYS A 19 -9.04 -10.98 -6.51
N VAL A 20 -8.86 -11.57 -7.70
CA VAL A 20 -8.50 -12.99 -7.84
C VAL A 20 -7.11 -13.24 -7.28
N PHE A 21 -6.13 -12.41 -7.59
CA PHE A 21 -4.77 -12.56 -7.05
C PHE A 21 -4.71 -12.29 -5.55
N ALA A 22 -5.47 -11.33 -5.03
CA ALA A 22 -5.55 -11.09 -3.60
C ALA A 22 -6.15 -12.28 -2.84
N GLN A 23 -7.11 -13.01 -3.43
CA GLN A 23 -7.75 -14.16 -2.80
C GLN A 23 -6.96 -15.47 -2.93
N HIS A 24 -6.24 -15.65 -4.04
CA HIS A 24 -5.67 -16.95 -4.41
C HIS A 24 -4.16 -16.93 -4.63
N GLY A 25 -3.52 -15.79 -4.41
CA GLY A 25 -2.10 -15.57 -4.73
C GLY A 25 -1.82 -15.61 -6.24
N PHE A 26 -0.55 -15.49 -6.59
CA PHE A 26 -0.12 -15.54 -7.99
C PHE A 26 -0.41 -16.91 -8.59
N ASP A 27 0.00 -18.00 -7.93
CA ASP A 27 -0.11 -19.35 -8.49
C ASP A 27 -1.56 -19.82 -8.64
N GLY A 28 -2.41 -19.53 -7.63
CA GLY A 28 -3.84 -19.87 -7.64
C GLY A 28 -4.71 -18.94 -8.49
N GLY A 29 -4.21 -17.78 -8.89
CA GLY A 29 -4.89 -16.81 -9.77
C GLY A 29 -4.89 -17.26 -11.22
N ARG A 30 -5.77 -18.21 -11.58
CA ARG A 30 -5.88 -18.77 -12.94
C ARG A 30 -6.50 -17.77 -13.89
N VAL A 31 -6.02 -17.75 -15.15
CA VAL A 31 -6.48 -16.84 -16.23
C VAL A 31 -7.98 -17.00 -16.48
N GLU A 32 -8.48 -18.24 -16.50
CA GLU A 32 -9.90 -18.55 -16.71
C GLU A 32 -10.80 -17.97 -15.60
N ARG A 33 -10.31 -17.96 -14.36
CA ARG A 33 -11.02 -17.34 -13.23
C ARG A 33 -11.09 -15.83 -13.36
N ILE A 34 -9.98 -15.22 -13.80
CA ILE A 34 -9.90 -13.78 -14.01
C ILE A 34 -10.80 -13.34 -15.16
N SER A 35 -10.75 -14.03 -16.29
CA SER A 35 -11.57 -13.71 -17.47
C SER A 35 -13.06 -13.86 -17.17
N SER A 36 -13.45 -14.93 -16.46
CA SER A 36 -14.82 -15.13 -16.00
C SER A 36 -15.28 -13.99 -15.08
N ALA A 37 -14.48 -13.63 -14.09
CA ALA A 37 -14.77 -12.53 -13.16
C ALA A 37 -14.85 -11.16 -13.85
N ALA A 38 -14.06 -10.97 -14.90
CA ALA A 38 -14.04 -9.75 -15.73
C ALA A 38 -15.17 -9.72 -16.77
N LYS A 39 -15.94 -10.80 -16.93
CA LYS A 39 -16.89 -11.00 -18.06
C LYS A 39 -16.21 -10.76 -19.40
N SER A 40 -15.01 -11.31 -19.58
CA SER A 40 -14.16 -11.16 -20.74
C SER A 40 -13.68 -12.53 -21.24
N HIS A 41 -12.86 -12.55 -22.26
CA HIS A 41 -12.25 -13.78 -22.78
C HIS A 41 -10.76 -13.83 -22.43
N ASP A 42 -10.21 -15.04 -22.23
CA ASP A 42 -8.79 -15.26 -21.90
C ASP A 42 -7.85 -14.56 -22.89
N ARG A 43 -8.17 -14.60 -24.19
CA ARG A 43 -7.40 -13.92 -25.25
C ARG A 43 -7.19 -12.43 -24.98
N MET A 44 -8.14 -11.76 -24.28
CA MET A 44 -8.04 -10.33 -23.98
C MET A 44 -7.01 -10.06 -22.89
N ILE A 45 -6.81 -11.01 -21.99
CA ILE A 45 -5.73 -10.93 -20.99
C ILE A 45 -4.37 -10.94 -21.69
N TYR A 46 -4.17 -11.89 -22.59
CA TYR A 46 -2.92 -11.97 -23.37
C TYR A 46 -2.73 -10.78 -24.30
N TYR A 47 -3.82 -10.27 -24.90
CA TYR A 47 -3.78 -9.09 -25.75
C TYR A 47 -3.33 -7.83 -25.02
N TYR A 48 -3.86 -7.56 -23.78
CA TYR A 48 -3.56 -6.34 -23.05
C TYR A 48 -2.32 -6.44 -22.18
N PHE A 49 -1.99 -7.62 -21.68
CA PHE A 49 -0.97 -7.79 -20.63
C PHE A 49 0.13 -8.78 -21.04
N GLY A 50 0.04 -9.41 -22.20
CA GLY A 50 1.02 -10.35 -22.75
C GLY A 50 1.03 -11.71 -22.06
N SER A 51 0.92 -11.75 -20.74
CA SER A 51 0.96 -12.99 -19.95
C SER A 51 0.23 -12.83 -18.61
N LYS A 52 0.03 -13.93 -17.89
CA LYS A 52 -0.42 -13.91 -16.49
C LYS A 52 0.56 -13.12 -15.60
N GLU A 53 1.86 -13.28 -15.83
CA GLU A 53 2.90 -12.54 -15.12
C GLU A 53 2.80 -11.03 -15.42
N GLY A 54 2.64 -10.65 -16.69
CA GLY A 54 2.46 -9.24 -17.07
C GLY A 54 1.19 -8.62 -16.47
N LEU A 55 0.11 -9.39 -16.38
CA LEU A 55 -1.10 -8.96 -15.69
C LEU A 55 -0.85 -8.78 -14.17
N PHE A 56 -0.11 -9.67 -13.54
CA PHE A 56 0.20 -9.55 -12.11
C PHE A 56 1.10 -8.33 -11.83
N ILE A 57 2.10 -8.09 -12.68
CA ILE A 57 2.92 -6.87 -12.61
C ILE A 57 2.04 -5.63 -12.72
N ALA A 58 1.12 -5.59 -13.70
CA ALA A 58 0.21 -4.47 -13.87
C ALA A 58 -0.73 -4.27 -12.66
N VAL A 59 -1.12 -5.35 -11.97
CA VAL A 59 -1.88 -5.29 -10.71
C VAL A 59 -1.04 -4.66 -9.62
N LEU A 60 0.21 -5.08 -9.42
CA LEU A 60 1.09 -4.49 -8.43
C LEU A 60 1.35 -3.00 -8.71
N GLU A 61 1.66 -2.66 -9.97
CA GLU A 61 1.82 -1.26 -10.40
C GLU A 61 0.60 -0.41 -10.09
N GLU A 62 -0.60 -0.92 -10.37
CA GLU A 62 -1.85 -0.22 -10.08
C GLU A 62 -2.09 0.00 -8.59
N GLN A 63 -1.70 -0.97 -7.73
CA GLN A 63 -1.81 -0.81 -6.28
C GLN A 63 -0.90 0.32 -5.78
N TYR A 64 0.35 0.37 -6.21
CA TYR A 64 1.28 1.45 -5.85
C TYR A 64 0.83 2.81 -6.41
N ARG A 65 0.35 2.85 -7.65
CA ARG A 65 -0.18 4.07 -8.24
C ARG A 65 -1.33 4.66 -7.41
N ARG A 66 -2.30 3.81 -7.04
CA ARG A 66 -3.45 4.23 -6.20
C ARG A 66 -3.01 4.70 -4.82
N PHE A 67 -2.06 4.00 -4.22
CA PHE A 67 -1.50 4.40 -2.94
C PHE A 67 -0.89 5.80 -3.04
N ASN A 68 -0.01 6.03 -4.02
CA ASN A 68 0.68 7.30 -4.23
C ASN A 68 -0.29 8.45 -4.57
N GLU A 69 -1.33 8.18 -5.36
CA GLU A 69 -2.36 9.19 -5.67
C GLU A 69 -3.16 9.57 -4.43
N ALA A 70 -3.59 8.59 -3.65
CA ALA A 70 -4.33 8.82 -2.41
C ALA A 70 -3.48 9.58 -1.38
N GLU A 71 -2.20 9.25 -1.29
CA GLU A 71 -1.23 9.92 -0.44
C GLU A 71 -1.05 11.38 -0.86
N SER A 72 -0.77 11.64 -2.13
CA SER A 72 -0.58 12.99 -2.66
C SER A 72 -1.80 13.88 -2.47
N ALA A 73 -3.01 13.31 -2.55
CA ALA A 73 -4.25 14.05 -2.36
C ALA A 73 -4.47 14.52 -0.91
N GLN A 74 -3.91 13.83 0.08
CA GLN A 74 -4.12 14.13 1.50
C GLN A 74 -3.03 15.02 2.13
N LEU A 75 -1.83 15.04 1.55
CA LEU A 75 -0.65 15.63 2.18
C LEU A 75 -0.38 17.08 1.73
N LEU A 76 -1.31 17.73 1.05
CA LEU A 76 -1.14 19.06 0.46
C LEU A 76 -1.36 20.24 1.42
N GLN A 77 -1.69 20.03 2.70
CA GLN A 77 -1.92 21.15 3.61
C GLN A 77 -0.68 21.45 4.46
N PRO A 78 -0.11 22.69 4.36
CA PRO A 78 0.92 23.14 5.27
C PRO A 78 0.32 23.34 6.67
N GLY A 79 0.51 22.37 7.53
CA GLY A 79 0.13 22.43 8.94
C GLY A 79 1.34 22.56 9.84
N HIS A 80 1.10 22.59 11.14
CA HIS A 80 2.15 22.44 12.12
C HIS A 80 2.86 21.09 11.91
N PRO A 81 4.22 21.00 12.00
CA PRO A 81 4.96 19.77 11.66
C PRO A 81 4.47 18.52 12.39
N ASP A 82 4.05 18.65 13.63
CA ASP A 82 3.51 17.57 14.45
C ASP A 82 2.16 17.05 13.95
N GLU A 83 1.28 17.96 13.50
CA GLU A 83 0.00 17.60 12.87
C GLU A 83 0.20 16.95 11.50
N ALA A 84 1.14 17.48 10.72
CA ALA A 84 1.49 16.93 9.42
C ALA A 84 2.07 15.51 9.54
N LEU A 85 2.96 15.28 10.51
CA LEU A 85 3.47 13.93 10.82
C LEU A 85 2.33 12.98 11.19
N THR A 86 1.45 13.43 12.08
CA THR A 86 0.27 12.63 12.49
C THR A 86 -0.63 12.30 11.32
N ALA A 87 -0.82 13.23 10.37
CA ALA A 87 -1.62 13.01 9.17
C ALA A 87 -1.00 11.92 8.26
N VAL A 88 0.32 11.92 8.08
CA VAL A 88 1.03 10.86 7.33
C VAL A 88 0.82 9.50 7.98
N ILE A 89 0.98 9.40 9.31
CA ILE A 89 0.81 8.15 10.06
C ILE A 89 -0.62 7.62 9.89
N ARG A 90 -1.62 8.48 10.12
CA ARG A 90 -3.03 8.14 9.96
C ARG A 90 -3.39 7.72 8.54
N PHE A 91 -2.87 8.42 7.55
CA PHE A 91 -3.10 8.06 6.15
C PHE A 91 -2.62 6.63 5.87
N MET A 92 -1.37 6.29 6.19
CA MET A 92 -0.82 4.96 5.92
C MET A 92 -1.60 3.87 6.66
N TRP A 93 -1.90 4.10 7.94
CA TRP A 93 -2.70 3.17 8.76
C TRP A 93 -4.09 2.93 8.19
N GLN A 94 -4.82 3.99 7.88
CA GLN A 94 -6.17 3.91 7.34
C GLN A 94 -6.21 3.35 5.92
N TYR A 95 -5.21 3.67 5.10
CA TYR A 95 -5.12 3.12 3.75
C TYR A 95 -5.01 1.61 3.79
N TYR A 96 -4.11 1.07 4.61
CA TYR A 96 -3.94 -0.38 4.74
C TYR A 96 -5.19 -1.08 5.29
N GLN A 97 -5.93 -0.46 6.19
CA GLN A 97 -7.20 -1.00 6.65
C GLN A 97 -8.28 -1.04 5.55
N LYS A 98 -8.37 0.03 4.75
CA LYS A 98 -9.36 0.16 3.68
C LYS A 98 -9.03 -0.69 2.44
N HIS A 99 -7.77 -1.06 2.28
CA HIS A 99 -7.25 -1.78 1.11
C HIS A 99 -6.52 -3.07 1.51
N PRO A 100 -7.22 -4.05 2.11
CA PRO A 100 -6.61 -5.32 2.52
C PRO A 100 -6.00 -6.09 1.35
N GLU A 101 -6.52 -5.91 0.13
CA GLU A 101 -5.96 -6.47 -1.09
C GLU A 101 -4.52 -5.98 -1.34
N PHE A 102 -4.21 -4.73 -1.00
CA PHE A 102 -2.85 -4.18 -1.09
C PHE A 102 -1.87 -5.01 -0.26
N ILE A 103 -2.19 -5.24 1.02
CA ILE A 103 -1.36 -6.05 1.94
C ILE A 103 -1.19 -7.48 1.41
N THR A 104 -2.28 -8.12 0.97
CA THR A 104 -2.24 -9.51 0.52
C THR A 104 -1.40 -9.67 -0.76
N LEU A 105 -1.49 -8.73 -1.68
CA LEU A 105 -0.69 -8.72 -2.91
C LEU A 105 0.80 -8.47 -2.61
N LEU A 106 1.12 -7.59 -1.66
CA LEU A 106 2.49 -7.40 -1.20
C LEU A 106 3.04 -8.66 -0.53
N ASN A 107 2.25 -9.33 0.32
CA ASN A 107 2.64 -10.61 0.92
C ASN A 107 2.94 -11.65 -0.16
N THR A 108 2.08 -11.77 -1.17
CA THR A 108 2.29 -12.67 -2.30
C THR A 108 3.60 -12.36 -3.03
N GLU A 109 3.86 -11.10 -3.32
CA GLU A 109 5.09 -10.70 -4.02
C GLU A 109 6.34 -10.91 -3.16
N ASN A 110 6.26 -10.67 -1.86
CA ASN A 110 7.37 -10.96 -0.93
C ASN A 110 7.67 -12.46 -0.84
N LEU A 111 6.66 -13.34 -0.87
CA LEU A 111 6.86 -14.79 -0.98
C LEU A 111 7.60 -15.17 -2.27
N HIS A 112 7.39 -14.45 -3.35
CA HIS A 112 8.10 -14.60 -4.62
C HIS A 112 9.42 -13.81 -4.67
N ARG A 113 9.87 -13.23 -3.54
CA ARG A 113 11.15 -12.50 -3.38
C ARG A 113 11.26 -11.29 -4.32
N GLY A 114 10.17 -10.60 -4.59
CA GLY A 114 10.13 -9.42 -5.46
C GLY A 114 10.34 -9.72 -6.95
N LYS A 115 10.17 -10.99 -7.35
CA LYS A 115 10.45 -11.48 -8.71
C LYS A 115 9.66 -10.74 -9.79
N HIS A 116 8.41 -10.38 -9.51
CA HIS A 116 7.53 -9.79 -10.50
C HIS A 116 7.70 -8.27 -10.55
N ILE A 117 7.65 -7.60 -9.41
CA ILE A 117 7.82 -6.14 -9.35
C ILE A 117 9.22 -5.71 -9.80
N GLY A 118 10.24 -6.55 -9.59
CA GLY A 118 11.59 -6.30 -10.08
C GLY A 118 11.72 -6.27 -11.62
N LYS A 119 10.73 -6.81 -12.34
CA LYS A 119 10.63 -6.74 -13.81
C LYS A 119 9.87 -5.50 -14.29
N SER A 120 9.21 -4.76 -13.41
CA SER A 120 8.50 -3.54 -13.77
C SER A 120 9.49 -2.45 -14.15
N LEU A 121 9.33 -1.89 -15.34
CA LEU A 121 10.08 -0.71 -15.79
C LEU A 121 9.66 0.55 -15.02
N ARG A 122 8.49 0.53 -14.39
CA ARG A 122 7.89 1.65 -13.66
C ARG A 122 8.05 1.56 -12.14
N ALA A 123 8.66 0.47 -11.64
CA ALA A 123 8.79 0.28 -10.18
C ALA A 123 9.49 1.46 -9.48
N ARG A 124 10.46 2.10 -10.16
CA ARG A 124 11.17 3.27 -9.64
C ARG A 124 10.32 4.55 -9.62
N ASP A 125 9.29 4.63 -10.48
CA ASP A 125 8.37 5.78 -10.54
C ASP A 125 7.42 5.80 -9.33
N TYR A 126 7.32 4.66 -8.63
CA TYR A 126 6.52 4.52 -7.42
C TYR A 126 7.33 4.79 -6.13
N SER A 127 8.52 5.39 -6.25
CA SER A 127 9.22 5.92 -5.08
C SER A 127 8.29 6.95 -4.41
N SER A 128 7.96 6.62 -3.19
CA SER A 128 6.84 7.20 -2.44
C SER A 128 6.91 8.74 -2.36
N PRO A 129 5.87 9.46 -2.79
CA PRO A 129 5.69 10.87 -2.45
C PRO A 129 5.80 11.15 -0.94
N ALA A 130 5.43 10.17 -0.10
CA ALA A 130 5.54 10.26 1.35
C ALA A 130 6.97 10.53 1.82
N LEU A 131 7.98 10.00 1.17
CA LEU A 131 9.36 10.29 1.54
C LEU A 131 9.70 11.76 1.39
N ALA A 132 9.25 12.40 0.31
CA ALA A 132 9.45 13.83 0.09
C ALA A 132 8.66 14.66 1.11
N VAL A 133 7.41 14.29 1.36
CA VAL A 133 6.55 14.95 2.36
C VAL A 133 7.13 14.80 3.76
N LEU A 134 7.49 13.58 4.17
CA LEU A 134 8.13 13.33 5.47
C LEU A 134 9.42 14.12 5.62
N SER A 135 10.25 14.19 4.58
CA SER A 135 11.47 14.98 4.60
C SER A 135 11.18 16.46 4.91
N GLY A 136 10.19 17.05 4.23
CA GLY A 136 9.76 18.42 4.48
C GLY A 136 9.20 18.63 5.90
N VAL A 137 8.38 17.71 6.37
CA VAL A 137 7.78 17.74 7.71
C VAL A 137 8.87 17.66 8.80
N LEU A 138 9.80 16.71 8.67
CA LEU A 138 10.89 16.56 9.63
C LEU A 138 11.82 17.78 9.62
N GLN A 139 12.17 18.29 8.44
CA GLN A 139 13.00 19.49 8.33
C GLN A 139 12.34 20.72 8.98
N SER A 140 11.05 20.92 8.75
CA SER A 140 10.27 21.99 9.38
C SER A 140 10.22 21.83 10.92
N GLY A 141 10.02 20.60 11.40
CA GLY A 141 10.03 20.32 12.84
C GLY A 141 11.38 20.57 13.49
N VAL A 142 12.48 20.24 12.83
CA VAL A 142 13.84 20.54 13.29
C VAL A 142 14.09 22.05 13.35
N GLN A 143 13.70 22.80 12.31
CA GLN A 143 13.83 24.25 12.27
C GLN A 143 13.05 24.94 13.38
N GLN A 144 11.89 24.38 13.77
CA GLN A 144 11.05 24.90 14.85
C GLN A 144 11.49 24.37 16.24
N GLY A 145 12.54 23.55 16.32
CA GLY A 145 13.03 22.97 17.58
C GLY A 145 12.13 21.90 18.19
N LEU A 146 11.17 21.38 17.45
CA LEU A 146 10.23 20.35 17.88
C LEU A 146 10.79 18.94 17.70
N PHE A 147 11.56 18.74 16.63
CA PHE A 147 12.08 17.42 16.26
C PHE A 147 13.61 17.41 16.36
N ARG A 148 14.15 16.22 16.62
CA ARG A 148 15.58 15.94 16.58
C ARG A 148 16.07 15.86 15.13
N GLY A 149 17.31 16.28 14.87
CA GLY A 149 17.85 16.38 13.50
C GLY A 149 18.59 15.14 12.98
N ASP A 150 18.69 14.09 13.80
CA ASP A 150 19.45 12.87 13.48
C ASP A 150 18.59 11.69 13.03
N VAL A 151 17.30 11.92 12.74
CA VAL A 151 16.35 10.92 12.26
C VAL A 151 16.04 11.15 10.77
N SER A 152 16.23 10.13 9.95
CA SER A 152 15.97 10.25 8.51
C SER A 152 14.50 10.03 8.16
N ALA A 153 14.01 10.72 7.14
CA ALA A 153 12.65 10.51 6.61
C ALA A 153 12.41 9.06 6.18
N ARG A 154 13.46 8.40 5.66
CA ARG A 154 13.41 6.99 5.28
C ARG A 154 13.13 6.09 6.48
N ASP A 155 13.84 6.32 7.59
CA ASP A 155 13.68 5.47 8.78
C ASP A 155 12.31 5.67 9.42
N VAL A 156 11.82 6.92 9.46
CA VAL A 156 10.45 7.23 9.91
C VAL A 156 9.41 6.56 9.01
N TYR A 157 9.58 6.65 7.69
CA TYR A 157 8.69 5.97 6.74
C TYR A 157 8.65 4.46 6.97
N LEU A 158 9.83 3.84 7.09
CA LEU A 158 9.94 2.39 7.34
C LEU A 158 9.33 2.00 8.69
N MET A 159 9.51 2.83 9.73
CA MET A 159 8.91 2.60 11.04
C MET A 159 7.36 2.63 10.96
N ILE A 160 6.79 3.65 10.32
CA ILE A 160 5.33 3.75 10.11
C ILE A 160 4.81 2.54 9.34
N ALA A 161 5.47 2.24 8.21
CA ALA A 161 5.10 1.11 7.36
C ALA A 161 5.21 -0.22 8.14
N ALA A 162 6.29 -0.45 8.87
CA ALA A 162 6.50 -1.67 9.65
C ALA A 162 5.41 -1.86 10.71
N LEU A 163 5.12 -0.84 11.51
CA LEU A 163 4.12 -0.92 12.57
C LEU A 163 2.71 -1.14 12.02
N ALA A 164 2.36 -0.45 10.94
CA ALA A 164 1.03 -0.57 10.33
C ALA A 164 0.87 -1.88 9.54
N TYR A 165 1.83 -2.19 8.67
CA TYR A 165 1.78 -3.37 7.83
C TYR A 165 1.89 -4.67 8.64
N PHE A 166 2.83 -4.77 9.56
CA PHE A 166 3.02 -5.98 10.38
C PHE A 166 1.75 -6.34 11.13
N TYR A 167 1.12 -5.37 11.79
CA TYR A 167 -0.11 -5.58 12.55
C TYR A 167 -1.24 -6.14 11.66
N LEU A 168 -1.52 -5.46 10.56
CA LEU A 168 -2.63 -5.81 9.67
C LEU A 168 -2.35 -7.06 8.83
N SER A 169 -1.10 -7.27 8.41
CA SER A 169 -0.67 -8.45 7.66
C SER A 169 -0.77 -9.72 8.48
N ASN A 170 -0.46 -9.65 9.76
CA ASN A 170 -0.37 -10.79 10.65
C ASN A 170 -1.57 -10.90 11.63
N ARG A 171 -2.61 -10.08 11.46
CA ARG A 171 -3.73 -9.98 12.42
C ARG A 171 -4.36 -11.32 12.80
N PHE A 172 -4.48 -12.25 11.87
CA PHE A 172 -5.09 -13.57 12.15
C PHE A 172 -4.20 -14.46 13.02
N THR A 173 -2.91 -14.52 12.70
CA THR A 173 -1.94 -15.31 13.48
C THR A 173 -1.64 -14.66 14.82
N LEU A 174 -1.57 -13.33 14.86
CA LEU A 174 -1.41 -12.58 16.11
C LEU A 174 -2.63 -12.76 17.02
N SER A 175 -3.85 -12.68 16.49
CA SER A 175 -5.07 -12.92 17.29
C SER A 175 -5.05 -14.32 17.92
N ALA A 176 -4.66 -15.34 17.15
CA ALA A 176 -4.55 -16.70 17.65
C ALA A 176 -3.43 -16.84 18.70
N PHE A 177 -2.28 -16.22 18.47
CA PHE A 177 -1.12 -16.27 19.36
C PHE A 177 -1.36 -15.53 20.68
N LEU A 178 -2.00 -14.36 20.64
CA LEU A 178 -2.29 -13.55 21.80
C LEU A 178 -3.55 -14.00 22.57
N GLY A 179 -4.38 -14.83 21.94
CA GLY A 179 -5.65 -15.28 22.53
C GLY A 179 -6.74 -14.21 22.56
N GLU A 180 -6.60 -13.18 21.75
CA GLU A 180 -7.56 -12.07 21.64
C GLU A 180 -7.69 -11.56 20.20
N ALA A 181 -8.88 -11.06 19.84
CA ALA A 181 -9.11 -10.48 18.52
C ALA A 181 -8.52 -9.06 18.43
N ILE A 182 -7.46 -8.91 17.65
CA ILE A 182 -6.79 -7.61 17.48
C ILE A 182 -7.32 -6.78 16.30
N ASP A 183 -8.29 -7.29 15.56
CA ASP A 183 -8.95 -6.61 14.42
C ASP A 183 -10.32 -6.04 14.77
N THR A 184 -10.65 -5.95 16.05
CA THR A 184 -11.84 -5.22 16.52
C THR A 184 -11.67 -3.70 16.33
N PRO A 185 -12.77 -2.92 16.17
CA PRO A 185 -12.68 -1.47 16.05
C PRO A 185 -11.89 -0.82 17.19
N GLN A 186 -12.06 -1.30 18.43
CA GLN A 186 -11.35 -0.80 19.60
C GLN A 186 -9.86 -1.09 19.54
N ALA A 187 -9.47 -2.33 19.16
CA ALA A 187 -8.07 -2.72 19.03
C ALA A 187 -7.37 -1.93 17.91
N LEU A 188 -8.05 -1.74 16.78
CA LEU A 188 -7.53 -0.95 15.65
C LEU A 188 -7.34 0.52 16.03
N GLN A 189 -8.29 1.13 16.74
CA GLN A 189 -8.18 2.50 17.23
C GLN A 189 -7.06 2.65 18.26
N HIS A 190 -6.95 1.69 19.18
CA HIS A 190 -5.87 1.68 20.18
C HIS A 190 -4.50 1.62 19.48
N TRP A 191 -4.34 0.73 18.49
CA TRP A 191 -3.07 0.59 17.78
C TRP A 191 -2.73 1.82 16.94
N GLU A 192 -3.71 2.47 16.31
CA GLU A 192 -3.49 3.77 15.64
C GLU A 192 -2.88 4.78 16.59
N GLY A 193 -3.46 4.93 17.78
CA GLY A 193 -2.94 5.83 18.82
C GLY A 193 -1.53 5.47 19.28
N PHE A 194 -1.28 4.17 19.47
CA PHE A 194 0.05 3.67 19.84
C PHE A 194 1.11 3.97 18.78
N VAL A 195 0.80 3.74 17.48
CA VAL A 195 1.73 4.04 16.37
C VAL A 195 2.03 5.54 16.31
N ILE A 196 1.01 6.38 16.45
CA ILE A 196 1.19 7.85 16.47
C ILE A 196 2.11 8.25 17.61
N ASP A 197 1.87 7.79 18.84
CA ASP A 197 2.70 8.10 20.00
C ASP A 197 4.14 7.60 19.82
N ALA A 198 4.33 6.36 19.38
CA ALA A 198 5.64 5.77 19.15
C ALA A 198 6.48 6.56 18.12
N VAL A 199 5.89 6.92 16.99
CA VAL A 199 6.59 7.69 15.95
C VAL A 199 6.91 9.11 16.44
N ARG A 200 5.95 9.78 17.10
CA ARG A 200 6.15 11.13 17.64
C ARG A 200 7.28 11.16 18.67
N ARG A 201 7.32 10.19 19.60
CA ARG A 201 8.42 10.07 20.58
C ARG A 201 9.77 9.81 19.91
N THR A 202 9.78 9.05 18.80
CA THR A 202 11.02 8.75 18.07
C THR A 202 11.62 10.01 17.45
N VAL A 203 10.80 10.93 16.96
CA VAL A 203 11.27 12.16 16.31
C VAL A 203 11.37 13.36 17.28
N ALA A 204 10.76 13.29 18.45
CA ALA A 204 10.79 14.37 19.43
C ALA A 204 12.22 14.70 19.87
N ARG A 205 12.45 15.99 20.16
CA ARG A 205 13.71 16.51 20.67
C ARG A 205 13.92 16.15 22.14
#